data_aa520516809685a0ce7d5b3dbfe78b13
#
_entry.id   aa520516809685a0ce7d5b3dbfe78b13
#
_cell.length_a   1.000
_cell.length_b   1.000
_cell.length_c   1.000
_cell.angle_alpha   90.00
_cell.angle_beta   90.00
_cell.angle_gamma   90.00
#
_symmetry.space_group_name_H-M   'P 1'
#
loop_
_entity.id
_entity.type
_entity.pdbx_description
1 polymer ?
#
loop_
_entity_poly.entity_id
_entity_poly.type
_entity_poly.pdbx_seq_one_letter_code
_entity_poly.pdbx_strand_id
1 'polypeptide(L)'
;QELDLTSMFRVGQIMRCKVRNVGKGKSGGKRIDLATRLSQVCGNISGHSLHDGMAVPACVNSVEDHGYVLSFGCQEDPTGFLPRKSCPQSLSDVLVRGSILDVVLSGADEGKDGKRARSKGSGGVMQCTADPKRVAQAVTHEGDGAAMSTLLPGMLVNARVKAVLPDGLQMNFMTYFQATVDAFHVGGGIHGAAPDPAAAHKVGERLRARVLYVDANSKNVGLTLRPHLVSAPDTQSGPAKRAVDSMPKPGTVYEQALVRRVDSGIGVLLELRGDSEDEDAHGTFGYCHISDAADEHTDKLEKRFKVGKKVRARVIGSRAMDGVATVSCKATVLDQPFLSLEELEPGMHVRGEVVAVEPYGAVVKLAPGVKALCPPNHISDIPGRVTNAKVKEGLSAKFRVVSVDRAKGRAVVTHKKQLIKSDLPIVASLNDASPGVTTHGVVTGVETYGVFVQLYGDVRGLAGAQDLGLSPDQTPHEAFAVGQVVRATVIRSDGGERKIKLSLAPGGVAATRDGNEKENGGGEKEDVGAPV
;
A
#
# COMPACT_ATOMS: atom_id res chain seq x y z
N GLN A 1 21.56 6.48 13.71
CA GLN A 1 20.93 6.56 12.37
C GLN A 1 19.52 6.05 12.52
N GLU A 2 18.53 6.89 12.29
CA GLU A 2 17.14 6.44 12.11
C GLU A 2 17.12 5.50 10.91
N LEU A 3 16.71 4.26 11.15
CA LEU A 3 16.53 3.26 10.09
C LEU A 3 15.29 3.68 9.27
N ASP A 4 15.51 4.00 8.02
CA ASP A 4 14.41 4.26 7.11
C ASP A 4 13.72 2.95 6.76
N LEU A 5 12.53 2.75 7.35
CA LEU A 5 11.73 1.55 7.15
C LEU A 5 11.28 1.39 5.68
N THR A 6 11.16 2.48 4.93
CA THR A 6 10.73 2.44 3.53
C THR A 6 11.84 1.90 2.59
N SER A 7 13.09 2.00 3.01
CA SER A 7 14.23 1.38 2.31
C SER A 7 14.33 -0.12 2.56
N MET A 8 13.81 -0.60 3.70
CA MET A 8 13.91 -2.00 4.14
C MET A 8 12.71 -2.84 3.71
N PHE A 9 11.51 -2.25 3.66
CA PHE A 9 10.26 -2.95 3.40
C PHE A 9 9.51 -2.32 2.24
N ARG A 10 8.86 -3.17 1.44
CA ARG A 10 8.09 -2.74 0.26
C ARG A 10 6.66 -3.26 0.36
N VAL A 11 5.73 -2.46 -0.15
CA VAL A 11 4.32 -2.88 -0.27
C VAL A 11 4.24 -4.10 -1.21
N GLY A 12 3.53 -5.15 -0.76
CA GLY A 12 3.42 -6.44 -1.45
C GLY A 12 4.52 -7.45 -1.08
N GLN A 13 5.48 -7.08 -0.24
CA GLN A 13 6.48 -8.00 0.27
C GLN A 13 5.85 -9.02 1.23
N ILE A 14 6.16 -10.30 1.02
CA ILE A 14 5.76 -11.38 1.93
C ILE A 14 6.81 -11.50 3.02
N MET A 15 6.35 -11.47 4.26
CA MET A 15 7.22 -11.51 5.43
C MET A 15 6.81 -12.61 6.39
N ARG A 16 7.80 -13.23 7.03
CA ARG A 16 7.57 -14.11 8.17
C ARG A 16 7.38 -13.28 9.42
N CYS A 17 6.35 -13.61 10.19
CA CYS A 17 6.11 -12.97 11.47
C CYS A 17 5.60 -13.97 12.50
N LYS A 18 5.80 -13.63 13.77
CA LYS A 18 5.25 -14.36 14.92
C LYS A 18 4.18 -13.51 15.58
N VAL A 19 3.01 -14.09 15.86
CA VAL A 19 1.98 -13.43 16.65
C VAL A 19 2.49 -13.26 18.07
N ARG A 20 2.60 -12.00 18.52
CA ARG A 20 3.08 -11.65 19.84
C ARG A 20 1.97 -11.49 20.86
N ASN A 21 0.91 -10.81 20.46
CA ASN A 21 -0.23 -10.54 21.32
C ASN A 21 -1.50 -10.38 20.50
N VAL A 22 -2.63 -10.79 21.07
CA VAL A 22 -3.96 -10.56 20.51
C VAL A 22 -4.77 -9.82 21.58
N GLY A 23 -5.10 -8.57 21.31
CA GLY A 23 -5.78 -7.69 22.25
C GLY A 23 -6.97 -6.96 21.62
N LYS A 24 -7.64 -6.12 22.42
CA LYS A 24 -8.64 -5.18 21.93
C LYS A 24 -7.97 -3.88 21.48
N GLY A 25 -8.24 -3.43 20.27
CA GLY A 25 -7.80 -2.12 19.77
C GLY A 25 -8.56 -0.98 20.45
N LYS A 26 -8.01 0.24 20.38
CA LYS A 26 -8.63 1.46 20.95
C LYS A 26 -10.04 1.74 20.41
N SER A 27 -10.37 1.23 19.22
CA SER A 27 -11.68 1.36 18.57
C SER A 27 -12.62 0.14 18.78
N GLY A 28 -12.30 -0.76 19.73
CA GLY A 28 -13.13 -1.94 20.03
C GLY A 28 -12.88 -3.16 19.13
N GLY A 29 -12.13 -3.02 18.03
CA GLY A 29 -11.76 -4.13 17.15
C GLY A 29 -10.64 -5.00 17.76
N LYS A 30 -10.46 -6.20 17.23
CA LYS A 30 -9.32 -7.07 17.59
C LYS A 30 -8.03 -6.46 17.03
N ARG A 31 -7.00 -6.36 17.87
CA ARG A 31 -5.65 -5.95 17.49
C ARG A 31 -4.71 -7.14 17.61
N ILE A 32 -3.92 -7.38 16.57
CA ILE A 32 -2.91 -8.42 16.55
C ILE A 32 -1.55 -7.73 16.42
N ASP A 33 -0.69 -7.92 17.41
CA ASP A 33 0.68 -7.42 17.39
C ASP A 33 1.60 -8.50 16.83
N LEU A 34 2.35 -8.16 15.78
CA LEU A 34 3.26 -9.06 15.09
C LEU A 34 4.72 -8.70 15.38
N ALA A 35 5.56 -9.70 15.45
CA ALA A 35 7.01 -9.56 15.55
C ALA A 35 7.67 -10.11 14.29
N THR A 36 8.54 -9.32 13.69
CA THR A 36 9.30 -9.66 12.47
C THR A 36 10.78 -9.94 12.74
N ARG A 37 11.27 -9.68 13.97
CA ARG A 37 12.65 -9.97 14.34
C ARG A 37 12.94 -11.46 14.25
N LEU A 38 14.01 -11.84 13.56
CA LEU A 38 14.37 -13.26 13.37
C LEU A 38 14.58 -13.99 14.68
N SER A 39 15.17 -13.35 15.70
CA SER A 39 15.32 -13.95 17.04
C SER A 39 13.98 -14.34 17.69
N GLN A 40 12.87 -13.75 17.29
CA GLN A 40 11.53 -14.13 17.76
C GLN A 40 10.87 -15.16 16.84
N VAL A 41 11.10 -15.05 15.54
CA VAL A 41 10.54 -15.97 14.53
C VAL A 41 11.27 -17.31 14.58
N CYS A 42 12.60 -17.30 14.59
CA CYS A 42 13.48 -18.48 14.52
C CYS A 42 14.01 -18.92 15.89
N GLY A 43 13.65 -18.23 16.98
CA GLY A 43 14.21 -18.47 18.32
C GLY A 43 13.97 -19.87 18.90
N ASN A 44 13.13 -20.69 18.28
CA ASN A 44 12.91 -22.09 18.66
C ASN A 44 13.85 -23.05 17.91
N ILE A 45 14.61 -22.58 16.93
CA ILE A 45 15.55 -23.38 16.14
C ILE A 45 16.90 -23.32 16.83
N SER A 46 17.55 -24.48 17.01
CA SER A 46 18.95 -24.55 17.42
C SER A 46 19.86 -24.34 16.20
N GLY A 47 20.96 -23.62 16.36
CA GLY A 47 21.98 -23.50 15.31
C GLY A 47 22.53 -24.87 14.84
N HIS A 48 22.51 -25.89 15.70
CA HIS A 48 22.90 -27.27 15.34
C HIS A 48 21.92 -27.98 14.39
N SER A 49 20.66 -27.48 14.28
CA SER A 49 19.66 -28.03 13.35
C SER A 49 19.82 -27.48 11.94
N LEU A 50 20.68 -26.48 11.75
CA LEU A 50 20.96 -25.90 10.43
C LEU A 50 21.88 -26.85 9.65
N HIS A 51 21.49 -27.17 8.41
CA HIS A 51 22.23 -28.10 7.56
C HIS A 51 22.26 -27.62 6.10
N ASP A 52 23.17 -28.19 5.33
CA ASP A 52 23.33 -27.83 3.92
C ASP A 52 22.07 -28.14 3.11
N GLY A 53 21.72 -27.21 2.22
CA GLY A 53 20.52 -27.29 1.40
C GLY A 53 19.26 -26.74 2.08
N MET A 54 19.31 -26.42 3.36
CA MET A 54 18.17 -25.83 4.09
C MET A 54 17.95 -24.37 3.68
N ALA A 55 16.72 -24.01 3.36
CA ALA A 55 16.32 -22.62 3.15
C ALA A 55 15.92 -21.99 4.48
N VAL A 56 16.58 -20.90 4.85
CA VAL A 56 16.34 -20.18 6.12
C VAL A 56 16.28 -18.67 5.89
N PRO A 57 15.48 -17.94 6.65
CA PRO A 57 15.54 -16.49 6.66
C PRO A 57 16.79 -16.03 7.38
N ALA A 58 17.45 -14.99 6.87
CA ALA A 58 18.63 -14.39 7.43
C ALA A 58 18.52 -12.87 7.45
N CYS A 59 19.15 -12.24 8.43
CA CYS A 59 19.26 -10.79 8.56
C CYS A 59 20.68 -10.34 8.28
N VAL A 60 20.85 -9.29 7.49
CA VAL A 60 22.15 -8.69 7.21
C VAL A 60 22.65 -7.93 8.45
N ASN A 61 23.71 -8.42 9.07
CA ASN A 61 24.38 -7.77 10.20
C ASN A 61 25.37 -6.71 9.76
N SER A 62 26.17 -7.02 8.74
CA SER A 62 27.10 -6.07 8.13
C SER A 62 27.24 -6.32 6.64
N VAL A 63 27.62 -5.28 5.93
CA VAL A 63 27.93 -5.29 4.48
C VAL A 63 29.42 -5.13 4.35
N GLU A 64 30.09 -6.13 3.77
CA GLU A 64 31.53 -6.17 3.58
C GLU A 64 31.89 -6.08 2.09
N ASP A 65 33.14 -5.83 1.77
CA ASP A 65 33.61 -5.69 0.37
C ASP A 65 33.31 -6.94 -0.46
N HIS A 66 33.42 -8.12 0.14
CA HIS A 66 33.29 -9.42 -0.54
C HIS A 66 31.94 -10.10 -0.36
N GLY A 67 31.05 -9.54 0.47
CA GLY A 67 29.76 -10.17 0.78
C GLY A 67 29.03 -9.56 1.95
N TYR A 68 28.12 -10.35 2.51
CA TYR A 68 27.23 -9.95 3.60
C TYR A 68 27.39 -10.93 4.76
N VAL A 69 27.57 -10.39 5.95
CA VAL A 69 27.55 -11.18 7.20
C VAL A 69 26.12 -11.30 7.67
N LEU A 70 25.66 -12.50 7.91
CA LEU A 70 24.27 -12.84 8.20
C LEU A 70 24.11 -13.41 9.61
N SER A 71 22.94 -13.17 10.21
CA SER A 71 22.43 -13.80 11.42
C SER A 71 21.11 -14.49 11.10
N PHE A 72 20.88 -15.68 11.64
CA PHE A 72 19.65 -16.45 11.43
C PHE A 72 18.65 -16.27 12.55
N GLY A 73 19.05 -15.66 13.66
CA GLY A 73 18.21 -15.40 14.83
C GLY A 73 17.79 -16.67 15.59
N CYS A 74 18.51 -17.77 15.41
CA CYS A 74 18.28 -19.03 16.12
C CYS A 74 19.04 -19.05 17.47
N GLN A 75 18.79 -20.09 18.30
CA GLN A 75 19.59 -20.34 19.49
C GLN A 75 20.99 -20.75 19.06
N GLU A 76 22.02 -20.25 19.77
CA GLU A 76 23.42 -20.46 19.39
C GLU A 76 23.68 -20.03 17.93
N ASP A 77 23.25 -18.82 17.58
CA ASP A 77 23.19 -18.28 16.22
C ASP A 77 24.57 -18.32 15.54
N PRO A 78 24.81 -19.24 14.60
CA PRO A 78 26.06 -19.27 13.88
C PRO A 78 26.12 -18.09 12.89
N THR A 79 27.33 -17.62 12.63
CA THR A 79 27.53 -16.55 11.65
C THR A 79 27.36 -17.10 10.23
N GLY A 80 26.47 -16.51 9.44
CA GLY A 80 26.33 -16.79 8.00
C GLY A 80 27.17 -15.83 7.18
N PHE A 81 27.63 -16.27 6.03
CA PHE A 81 28.30 -15.43 5.03
C PHE A 81 27.69 -15.65 3.66
N LEU A 82 27.21 -14.59 3.03
CA LEU A 82 26.70 -14.57 1.65
C LEU A 82 27.69 -13.85 0.74
N PRO A 83 28.46 -14.57 -0.08
CA PRO A 83 29.35 -13.94 -1.05
C PRO A 83 28.59 -13.11 -2.06
N ARG A 84 29.13 -11.98 -2.50
CA ARG A 84 28.50 -11.14 -3.57
C ARG A 84 28.23 -11.92 -4.85
N LYS A 85 29.09 -12.90 -5.19
CA LYS A 85 28.91 -13.79 -6.34
C LYS A 85 27.68 -14.68 -6.26
N SER A 86 27.23 -15.01 -5.03
CA SER A 86 26.07 -15.84 -4.74
C SER A 86 24.81 -15.04 -4.44
N CYS A 87 24.88 -13.70 -4.62
CA CYS A 87 23.77 -12.76 -4.46
C CYS A 87 23.40 -12.18 -5.84
N PRO A 88 22.13 -12.26 -6.27
CA PRO A 88 21.68 -11.60 -7.50
C PRO A 88 21.93 -10.09 -7.46
N GLN A 89 22.27 -9.50 -8.58
CA GLN A 89 22.57 -8.06 -8.67
C GLN A 89 21.37 -7.21 -8.22
N SER A 90 20.16 -7.61 -8.57
CA SER A 90 18.91 -6.98 -8.15
C SER A 90 18.72 -6.89 -6.63
N LEU A 91 19.26 -7.86 -5.89
CA LEU A 91 19.27 -7.87 -4.43
C LEU A 91 20.48 -7.12 -3.87
N SER A 92 21.64 -7.29 -4.48
CA SER A 92 22.90 -6.67 -4.06
C SER A 92 22.81 -5.14 -3.95
N ASP A 93 22.06 -4.51 -4.87
CA ASP A 93 21.92 -3.04 -4.93
C ASP A 93 20.99 -2.48 -3.84
N VAL A 94 20.26 -3.35 -3.15
CA VAL A 94 19.20 -2.95 -2.20
C VAL A 94 19.48 -3.44 -0.77
N LEU A 95 20.38 -4.42 -0.62
CA LEU A 95 20.68 -4.99 0.70
C LEU A 95 21.44 -4.00 1.57
N VAL A 96 20.84 -3.63 2.69
CA VAL A 96 21.41 -2.80 3.73
C VAL A 96 21.44 -3.55 5.06
N ARG A 97 22.19 -3.06 6.01
CA ARG A 97 22.17 -3.60 7.37
C ARG A 97 20.74 -3.65 7.91
N GLY A 98 20.31 -4.80 8.41
CA GLY A 98 18.95 -5.04 8.90
C GLY A 98 17.99 -5.61 7.85
N SER A 99 18.37 -5.69 6.57
CA SER A 99 17.55 -6.35 5.55
C SER A 99 17.37 -7.83 5.85
N ILE A 100 16.16 -8.35 5.63
CA ILE A 100 15.81 -9.75 5.81
C ILE A 100 15.63 -10.38 4.42
N LEU A 101 16.29 -11.53 4.20
CA LEU A 101 16.22 -12.28 2.95
C LEU A 101 16.22 -13.78 3.22
N ASP A 102 15.74 -14.56 2.26
CA ASP A 102 15.84 -16.01 2.30
C ASP A 102 17.15 -16.47 1.64
N VAL A 103 17.86 -17.34 2.33
CA VAL A 103 19.10 -17.93 1.84
C VAL A 103 19.04 -19.45 1.96
N VAL A 104 19.78 -20.13 1.09
CA VAL A 104 20.03 -21.57 1.21
C VAL A 104 21.43 -21.74 1.76
N LEU A 105 21.54 -22.58 2.77
CA LEU A 105 22.83 -22.95 3.34
C LEU A 105 23.56 -23.85 2.34
N SER A 106 24.79 -23.51 1.99
CA SER A 106 25.68 -24.31 1.15
C SER A 106 26.88 -24.74 1.98
N GLY A 107 27.22 -26.03 1.94
CA GLY A 107 28.44 -26.52 2.55
C GLY A 107 29.66 -25.74 2.07
N ALA A 108 30.69 -25.68 2.88
CA ALA A 108 31.97 -25.14 2.44
C ALA A 108 32.36 -25.76 1.08
N ASP A 109 32.77 -24.90 0.14
CA ASP A 109 33.19 -25.32 -1.20
C ASP A 109 33.93 -26.64 -1.13
N GLU A 110 33.45 -27.66 -1.89
CA GLU A 110 34.18 -28.90 -2.09
C GLU A 110 35.55 -28.52 -2.72
N GLY A 111 36.52 -28.32 -1.84
CA GLY A 111 37.92 -28.31 -2.28
C GLY A 111 38.16 -29.59 -3.06
N LYS A 112 38.91 -29.52 -4.18
CA LYS A 112 39.18 -30.57 -5.16
C LYS A 112 39.58 -31.96 -4.63
N ASP A 113 39.53 -32.18 -3.32
CA ASP A 113 39.99 -33.41 -2.64
C ASP A 113 38.87 -34.24 -1.98
N GLY A 114 37.62 -34.14 -2.40
CA GLY A 114 36.57 -35.15 -2.12
C GLY A 114 36.34 -35.55 -0.65
N LYS A 115 36.89 -34.84 0.33
CA LYS A 115 36.65 -35.09 1.76
C LYS A 115 35.62 -34.09 2.28
N ARG A 116 34.39 -34.60 2.46
CA ARG A 116 33.34 -33.91 3.22
C ARG A 116 33.89 -33.49 4.57
N ALA A 117 34.26 -32.24 4.74
CA ALA A 117 34.51 -31.66 6.04
C ALA A 117 33.16 -31.50 6.74
N ARG A 118 32.76 -32.52 7.53
CA ARG A 118 31.75 -32.33 8.57
C ARG A 118 32.29 -31.27 9.51
N SER A 119 31.74 -30.06 9.47
CA SER A 119 31.99 -29.07 10.50
C SER A 119 31.34 -29.54 11.81
N LYS A 120 32.09 -30.35 12.56
CA LYS A 120 31.78 -30.59 13.97
C LYS A 120 31.96 -29.29 14.75
N GLY A 121 30.88 -28.85 15.34
CA GLY A 121 30.72 -27.79 16.31
C GLY A 121 31.96 -27.08 16.79
N SER A 122 32.12 -25.87 16.38
CA SER A 122 32.82 -24.76 17.04
C SER A 122 33.00 -23.62 16.03
N GLY A 123 32.10 -22.63 16.03
CA GLY A 123 32.38 -21.30 15.47
C GLY A 123 32.60 -21.14 13.97
N GLY A 124 32.25 -22.12 13.14
CA GLY A 124 32.44 -22.04 11.68
C GLY A 124 31.41 -21.13 11.01
N VAL A 125 31.89 -20.29 10.07
CA VAL A 125 31.05 -19.43 9.24
C VAL A 125 30.28 -20.32 8.25
N MET A 126 28.94 -20.24 8.23
CA MET A 126 28.09 -20.96 7.30
C MET A 126 28.03 -20.22 5.97
N GLN A 127 28.39 -20.90 4.88
CA GLN A 127 28.24 -20.31 3.54
C GLN A 127 26.79 -20.30 3.12
N CYS A 128 26.37 -19.21 2.48
CA CYS A 128 24.99 -18.98 2.05
C CYS A 128 24.94 -18.62 0.57
N THR A 129 23.81 -18.94 -0.06
CA THR A 129 23.48 -18.45 -1.40
C THR A 129 22.07 -17.87 -1.41
N ALA A 130 21.91 -16.75 -2.09
CA ALA A 130 20.62 -16.10 -2.33
C ALA A 130 20.15 -16.28 -3.79
N ASP A 131 20.72 -17.26 -4.52
CA ASP A 131 20.27 -17.57 -5.88
C ASP A 131 18.78 -17.93 -5.87
N PRO A 132 17.91 -17.17 -6.58
CA PRO A 132 16.46 -17.40 -6.58
C PRO A 132 16.07 -18.82 -7.00
N LYS A 133 16.82 -19.42 -7.91
CA LYS A 133 16.54 -20.79 -8.37
C LYS A 133 16.80 -21.81 -7.25
N ARG A 134 17.89 -21.65 -6.52
CA ARG A 134 18.22 -22.52 -5.39
C ARG A 134 17.24 -22.32 -4.24
N VAL A 135 16.92 -21.09 -3.90
CA VAL A 135 15.94 -20.75 -2.84
C VAL A 135 14.55 -21.30 -3.19
N ALA A 136 14.12 -21.19 -4.46
CA ALA A 136 12.82 -21.71 -4.91
C ALA A 136 12.76 -23.25 -4.97
N GLN A 137 13.89 -23.94 -5.02
CA GLN A 137 13.96 -25.40 -5.11
C GLN A 137 14.30 -26.08 -3.78
N ALA A 138 14.70 -25.34 -2.77
CA ALA A 138 15.09 -25.88 -1.47
C ALA A 138 13.89 -26.47 -0.74
N VAL A 139 13.70 -27.78 -0.88
CA VAL A 139 12.63 -28.56 -0.22
C VAL A 139 13.17 -29.14 1.07
N THR A 140 12.43 -28.96 2.15
CA THR A 140 12.75 -29.60 3.44
C THR A 140 12.34 -31.06 3.41
N HIS A 141 13.25 -31.96 3.75
CA HIS A 141 13.07 -33.42 3.70
C HIS A 141 12.94 -34.01 5.11
N GLU A 142 12.39 -35.21 5.19
CA GLU A 142 12.21 -35.96 6.44
C GLU A 142 13.53 -36.25 7.17
N GLY A 143 14.60 -36.49 6.39
CA GLY A 143 15.95 -36.75 6.92
C GLY A 143 16.61 -35.55 7.61
N ASP A 144 16.02 -34.39 7.51
CA ASP A 144 16.57 -33.14 8.02
C ASP A 144 16.30 -32.92 9.52
N GLY A 145 15.75 -33.95 10.22
CA GLY A 145 15.43 -33.84 11.65
C GLY A 145 14.30 -32.84 11.96
N ALA A 146 13.42 -32.61 11.01
CA ALA A 146 12.33 -31.67 11.14
C ALA A 146 11.36 -32.08 12.26
N ALA A 147 11.20 -31.18 13.23
CA ALA A 147 10.21 -31.25 14.29
C ALA A 147 9.19 -30.10 14.11
N MET A 148 8.04 -30.18 14.77
CA MET A 148 7.05 -29.09 14.72
C MET A 148 7.65 -27.74 15.17
N SER A 149 8.60 -27.77 16.08
CA SER A 149 9.31 -26.56 16.57
C SER A 149 10.31 -25.97 15.58
N THR A 150 10.78 -26.77 14.60
CA THR A 150 11.75 -26.33 13.59
C THR A 150 11.09 -25.99 12.25
N LEU A 151 9.79 -26.29 12.08
CA LEU A 151 9.03 -25.86 10.91
C LEU A 151 8.77 -24.35 10.95
N LEU A 152 9.17 -23.69 9.89
CA LEU A 152 8.93 -22.25 9.73
C LEU A 152 7.94 -21.96 8.59
N PRO A 153 7.09 -20.94 8.73
CA PRO A 153 6.35 -20.39 7.60
C PRO A 153 7.31 -20.02 6.47
N GLY A 154 6.93 -20.35 5.24
CA GLY A 154 7.75 -20.14 4.05
C GLY A 154 8.65 -21.30 3.65
N MET A 155 8.78 -22.34 4.45
CA MET A 155 9.46 -23.57 4.04
C MET A 155 8.69 -24.31 2.95
N LEU A 156 9.41 -24.88 1.99
CA LEU A 156 8.84 -25.68 0.91
C LEU A 156 8.89 -27.17 1.30
N VAL A 157 7.78 -27.86 1.12
CA VAL A 157 7.62 -29.27 1.46
C VAL A 157 6.95 -30.05 0.33
N ASN A 158 7.24 -31.33 0.23
CA ASN A 158 6.49 -32.27 -0.60
C ASN A 158 5.38 -32.88 0.25
N ALA A 159 4.14 -32.66 -0.13
CA ALA A 159 2.98 -33.14 0.60
C ALA A 159 2.12 -34.06 -0.27
N ARG A 160 1.40 -34.98 0.36
CA ARG A 160 0.49 -35.91 -0.30
C ARG A 160 -0.94 -35.66 0.14
N VAL A 161 -1.87 -35.58 -0.80
CA VAL A 161 -3.29 -35.43 -0.53
C VAL A 161 -3.82 -36.66 0.20
N LYS A 162 -4.32 -36.47 1.43
CA LYS A 162 -4.94 -37.50 2.25
C LYS A 162 -6.44 -37.58 2.01
N ALA A 163 -7.09 -36.42 1.99
CA ALA A 163 -8.52 -36.30 1.75
C ALA A 163 -8.83 -34.96 1.06
N VAL A 164 -9.87 -34.97 0.25
CA VAL A 164 -10.45 -33.76 -0.37
C VAL A 164 -11.70 -33.40 0.41
N LEU A 165 -11.76 -32.16 0.90
CA LEU A 165 -12.86 -31.62 1.69
C LEU A 165 -13.56 -30.50 0.89
N PRO A 166 -14.83 -30.18 1.21
CA PRO A 166 -15.55 -29.10 0.52
C PRO A 166 -14.87 -27.72 0.67
N ASP A 167 -14.14 -27.51 1.76
CA ASP A 167 -13.46 -26.28 2.14
C ASP A 167 -11.94 -26.33 1.92
N GLY A 168 -11.42 -27.42 1.31
CA GLY A 168 -9.99 -27.51 1.04
C GLY A 168 -9.44 -28.93 0.96
N LEU A 169 -8.16 -29.10 1.29
CA LEU A 169 -7.48 -30.38 1.26
C LEU A 169 -6.87 -30.71 2.63
N GLN A 170 -6.96 -31.97 3.01
CA GLN A 170 -6.13 -32.52 4.09
C GLN A 170 -4.92 -33.21 3.47
N MET A 171 -3.73 -32.85 3.94
CA MET A 171 -2.46 -33.35 3.40
C MET A 171 -1.59 -33.96 4.49
N ASN A 172 -0.74 -34.88 4.08
CA ASN A 172 0.33 -35.40 4.91
C ASN A 172 1.68 -35.06 4.26
N PHE A 173 2.66 -34.69 5.07
CA PHE A 173 4.03 -34.44 4.64
C PHE A 173 5.03 -34.97 5.69
N MET A 174 6.23 -35.27 5.28
CA MET A 174 7.27 -35.84 6.15
C MET A 174 6.71 -36.91 7.09
N THR A 175 6.04 -37.93 6.53
CA THR A 175 5.43 -39.09 7.18
C THR A 175 4.53 -38.83 8.38
N TYR A 176 4.91 -37.92 9.28
CA TYR A 176 4.24 -37.68 10.58
C TYR A 176 3.38 -36.42 10.65
N PHE A 177 3.57 -35.46 9.76
CA PHE A 177 2.86 -34.19 9.86
C PHE A 177 1.57 -34.21 9.07
N GLN A 178 0.52 -33.72 9.71
CA GLN A 178 -0.75 -33.41 9.06
C GLN A 178 -0.84 -31.92 8.80
N ALA A 179 -1.40 -31.58 7.65
CA ALA A 179 -1.58 -30.21 7.22
C ALA A 179 -2.92 -30.02 6.54
N THR A 180 -3.37 -28.79 6.53
CA THR A 180 -4.58 -28.37 5.83
C THR A 180 -4.24 -27.34 4.77
N VAL A 181 -4.91 -27.41 3.61
CA VAL A 181 -4.90 -26.41 2.57
C VAL A 181 -6.31 -25.85 2.46
N ASP A 182 -6.50 -24.60 2.80
CA ASP A 182 -7.78 -23.92 2.65
C ASP A 182 -8.17 -23.80 1.17
N ALA A 183 -9.47 -23.74 0.86
CA ALA A 183 -9.98 -23.63 -0.50
C ALA A 183 -9.37 -22.46 -1.29
N PHE A 184 -9.01 -21.34 -0.62
CA PHE A 184 -8.33 -20.21 -1.24
C PHE A 184 -6.89 -20.52 -1.63
N HIS A 185 -6.29 -21.57 -1.06
CA HIS A 185 -4.90 -21.97 -1.24
C HIS A 185 -4.71 -23.26 -2.03
N VAL A 186 -5.79 -23.91 -2.50
CA VAL A 186 -5.73 -25.19 -3.24
C VAL A 186 -5.09 -25.03 -4.63
N GLY A 187 -5.13 -23.87 -5.21
CA GLY A 187 -4.61 -23.62 -6.55
C GLY A 187 -5.50 -22.60 -7.28
N GLY A 188 -5.29 -22.47 -8.55
CA GLY A 188 -5.89 -21.42 -9.36
C GLY A 188 -4.86 -20.37 -9.73
N GLY A 189 -5.18 -19.55 -10.71
CA GLY A 189 -4.32 -18.44 -11.14
C GLY A 189 -4.09 -17.40 -10.02
N ILE A 190 -3.37 -16.35 -10.34
CA ILE A 190 -3.08 -15.24 -9.43
C ILE A 190 -4.38 -14.65 -8.83
N HIS A 191 -5.51 -14.79 -9.53
CA HIS A 191 -6.80 -14.17 -9.25
C HIS A 191 -7.92 -15.12 -8.83
N GLY A 192 -7.65 -16.39 -8.50
CA GLY A 192 -8.77 -17.30 -8.27
C GLY A 192 -8.60 -18.24 -7.09
N ALA A 193 -9.60 -18.28 -6.20
CA ALA A 193 -9.87 -19.46 -5.42
C ALA A 193 -10.33 -20.57 -6.36
N ALA A 194 -9.86 -21.81 -6.18
CA ALA A 194 -10.43 -22.93 -6.91
C ALA A 194 -11.92 -23.02 -6.53
N PRO A 195 -12.83 -23.03 -7.49
CA PRO A 195 -14.26 -23.09 -7.19
C PRO A 195 -14.64 -24.40 -6.50
N ASP A 196 -13.92 -25.48 -6.81
CA ASP A 196 -14.12 -26.80 -6.23
C ASP A 196 -12.77 -27.50 -6.02
N PRO A 197 -12.31 -27.69 -4.76
CA PRO A 197 -11.10 -28.43 -4.47
C PRO A 197 -11.14 -29.88 -4.96
N ALA A 198 -12.31 -30.51 -4.99
CA ALA A 198 -12.47 -31.89 -5.43
C ALA A 198 -12.20 -32.08 -6.93
N ALA A 199 -12.51 -31.05 -7.73
CA ALA A 199 -12.25 -31.07 -9.17
C ALA A 199 -10.77 -30.87 -9.50
N ALA A 200 -10.01 -30.22 -8.62
CA ALA A 200 -8.63 -29.83 -8.87
C ALA A 200 -7.61 -30.92 -8.52
N HIS A 201 -7.86 -31.75 -7.49
CA HIS A 201 -6.88 -32.70 -6.95
C HIS A 201 -7.47 -34.03 -6.55
N LYS A 202 -6.64 -35.10 -6.64
CA LYS A 202 -7.04 -36.46 -6.29
C LYS A 202 -6.34 -36.94 -5.02
N VAL A 203 -7.03 -37.81 -4.25
CA VAL A 203 -6.44 -38.46 -3.09
C VAL A 203 -5.21 -39.29 -3.53
N GLY A 204 -4.10 -39.15 -2.79
CA GLY A 204 -2.84 -39.81 -3.09
C GLY A 204 -1.89 -38.99 -3.96
N GLU A 205 -2.33 -37.92 -4.57
CA GLU A 205 -1.50 -37.00 -5.38
C GLU A 205 -0.37 -36.39 -4.53
N ARG A 206 0.82 -36.31 -5.10
CA ARG A 206 1.98 -35.65 -4.46
C ARG A 206 2.16 -34.26 -5.05
N LEU A 207 2.16 -33.27 -4.19
CA LEU A 207 2.21 -31.86 -4.56
C LEU A 207 3.31 -31.16 -3.78
N ARG A 208 3.94 -30.17 -4.42
CA ARG A 208 4.85 -29.24 -3.77
C ARG A 208 4.03 -28.13 -3.13
N ALA A 209 4.22 -27.92 -1.85
CA ALA A 209 3.47 -26.94 -1.06
C ALA A 209 4.40 -26.08 -0.22
N ARG A 210 3.98 -24.88 0.10
CA ARG A 210 4.71 -23.99 1.01
C ARG A 210 3.95 -23.84 2.32
N VAL A 211 4.69 -23.86 3.43
CA VAL A 211 4.13 -23.67 4.77
C VAL A 211 3.67 -22.20 4.92
N LEU A 212 2.41 -21.98 5.22
CA LEU A 212 1.83 -20.66 5.52
C LEU A 212 1.94 -20.30 7.00
N TYR A 213 1.50 -21.23 7.85
CA TYR A 213 1.55 -21.04 9.30
C TYR A 213 1.76 -22.38 10.00
N VAL A 214 2.29 -22.29 11.20
CA VAL A 214 2.47 -23.45 12.10
C VAL A 214 1.80 -23.08 13.42
N ASP A 215 0.78 -23.86 13.80
CA ASP A 215 0.18 -23.77 15.12
C ASP A 215 0.65 -24.93 15.98
N ALA A 216 1.63 -24.65 16.85
CA ALA A 216 2.21 -25.65 17.74
C ALA A 216 1.20 -26.18 18.77
N ASN A 217 0.19 -25.38 19.14
CA ASN A 217 -0.80 -25.77 20.16
C ASN A 217 -1.78 -26.81 19.61
N SER A 218 -2.33 -26.54 18.44
CA SER A 218 -3.25 -27.46 17.77
C SER A 218 -2.53 -28.55 16.95
N LYS A 219 -1.20 -28.48 16.85
CA LYS A 219 -0.36 -29.31 15.98
C LYS A 219 -0.83 -29.28 14.51
N ASN A 220 -1.37 -28.14 14.07
CA ASN A 220 -1.85 -27.95 12.71
C ASN A 220 -0.86 -27.10 11.90
N VAL A 221 -0.69 -27.46 10.64
CA VAL A 221 0.15 -26.74 9.68
C VAL A 221 -0.72 -26.33 8.50
N GLY A 222 -0.75 -25.03 8.20
CA GLY A 222 -1.39 -24.54 7.00
C GLY A 222 -0.42 -24.52 5.83
N LEU A 223 -0.85 -25.05 4.69
CA LEU A 223 -0.07 -25.11 3.45
C LEU A 223 -0.77 -24.30 2.35
N THR A 224 0.02 -23.88 1.36
CA THR A 224 -0.49 -23.30 0.12
C THR A 224 0.07 -24.04 -1.09
N LEU A 225 -0.80 -24.20 -2.09
CA LEU A 225 -0.45 -24.75 -3.41
C LEU A 225 -0.45 -23.64 -4.48
N ARG A 226 -0.70 -22.39 -4.11
CA ARG A 226 -0.76 -21.28 -5.06
C ARG A 226 0.58 -21.06 -5.76
N PRO A 227 0.62 -21.07 -7.11
CA PRO A 227 1.88 -21.03 -7.86
C PRO A 227 2.78 -19.85 -7.51
N HIS A 228 2.21 -18.66 -7.32
CA HIS A 228 2.97 -17.45 -6.99
C HIS A 228 3.57 -17.47 -5.57
N LEU A 229 3.01 -18.27 -4.65
CA LEU A 229 3.54 -18.46 -3.31
C LEU A 229 4.50 -19.64 -3.24
N VAL A 230 4.31 -20.67 -4.08
CA VAL A 230 5.16 -21.87 -4.11
C VAL A 230 6.45 -21.63 -4.88
N SER A 231 6.40 -21.02 -6.06
CA SER A 231 7.54 -20.96 -6.99
C SER A 231 8.53 -19.84 -6.75
N ALA A 232 8.16 -18.76 -6.08
CA ALA A 232 9.14 -17.72 -5.76
C ALA A 232 8.70 -16.86 -4.60
N PRO A 233 9.46 -16.80 -3.51
CA PRO A 233 9.33 -15.76 -2.51
C PRO A 233 10.02 -14.46 -2.97
N ASP A 234 10.28 -14.26 -4.26
CA ASP A 234 10.95 -13.03 -4.71
C ASP A 234 10.04 -11.83 -4.52
N THR A 235 10.42 -11.09 -3.50
CA THR A 235 9.68 -10.02 -2.86
C THR A 235 9.72 -8.71 -3.65
N GLN A 236 10.55 -8.59 -4.70
CA GLN A 236 10.80 -7.28 -5.30
C GLN A 236 10.17 -7.06 -6.67
N SER A 237 10.02 -8.09 -7.47
CA SER A 237 9.47 -7.98 -8.83
C SER A 237 8.65 -9.20 -9.25
N GLY A 238 8.43 -10.11 -8.33
CA GLY A 238 7.85 -11.41 -8.60
C GLY A 238 6.32 -11.44 -8.68
N PRO A 239 5.76 -12.64 -8.86
CA PRO A 239 4.33 -12.87 -9.00
C PRO A 239 3.48 -12.35 -7.84
N ALA A 240 4.04 -12.27 -6.62
CA ALA A 240 3.33 -11.74 -5.45
C ALA A 240 2.98 -10.24 -5.58
N LYS A 241 3.90 -9.43 -6.11
CA LYS A 241 3.61 -8.01 -6.38
C LYS A 241 2.53 -7.85 -7.44
N ARG A 242 2.60 -8.62 -8.53
CA ARG A 242 1.55 -8.60 -9.56
C ARG A 242 0.19 -9.00 -9.00
N ALA A 243 0.14 -9.98 -8.09
CA ALA A 243 -1.10 -10.37 -7.43
C ALA A 243 -1.71 -9.23 -6.62
N VAL A 244 -0.90 -8.42 -5.93
CA VAL A 244 -1.36 -7.25 -5.18
C VAL A 244 -1.80 -6.13 -6.12
N ASP A 245 -0.99 -5.82 -7.13
CA ASP A 245 -1.23 -4.71 -8.07
C ASP A 245 -2.48 -4.95 -8.95
N SER A 246 -2.85 -6.22 -9.16
CA SER A 246 -4.01 -6.62 -9.94
C SER A 246 -5.30 -6.75 -9.13
N MET A 247 -5.24 -6.61 -7.80
CA MET A 247 -6.43 -6.59 -6.97
C MET A 247 -7.27 -5.34 -7.21
N PRO A 248 -8.61 -5.48 -7.18
CA PRO A 248 -9.49 -4.33 -7.26
C PRO A 248 -9.23 -3.34 -6.14
N LYS A 249 -9.21 -2.07 -6.48
CA LYS A 249 -8.99 -1.01 -5.51
C LYS A 249 -10.17 -0.91 -4.52
N PRO A 250 -9.91 -0.65 -3.23
CA PRO A 250 -10.98 -0.31 -2.29
C PRO A 250 -11.86 0.81 -2.85
N GLY A 251 -13.18 0.70 -2.64
CA GLY A 251 -14.14 1.66 -3.16
C GLY A 251 -14.81 1.24 -4.48
N THR A 252 -14.18 0.38 -5.28
CA THR A 252 -14.77 -0.10 -6.54
C THR A 252 -16.08 -0.83 -6.27
N VAL A 253 -17.13 -0.45 -6.99
CA VAL A 253 -18.45 -1.06 -6.91
C VAL A 253 -18.67 -1.96 -8.13
N TYR A 254 -19.11 -3.18 -7.90
CA TYR A 254 -19.51 -4.14 -8.90
C TYR A 254 -21.03 -4.32 -8.82
N GLU A 255 -21.73 -3.91 -9.87
CA GLU A 255 -23.20 -3.97 -9.93
C GLU A 255 -23.72 -5.41 -10.12
N GLN A 256 -22.94 -6.29 -10.74
CA GLN A 256 -23.33 -7.64 -11.12
C GLN A 256 -22.33 -8.71 -10.67
N ALA A 257 -21.85 -8.65 -9.42
CA ALA A 257 -21.02 -9.70 -8.86
C ALA A 257 -21.81 -11.02 -8.77
N LEU A 258 -21.24 -12.12 -9.27
CA LEU A 258 -21.90 -13.42 -9.33
C LEU A 258 -21.57 -14.28 -8.11
N VAL A 259 -22.58 -14.78 -7.42
CA VAL A 259 -22.40 -15.70 -6.27
C VAL A 259 -21.89 -17.05 -6.79
N ARG A 260 -20.69 -17.45 -6.38
CA ARG A 260 -20.06 -18.73 -6.73
C ARG A 260 -20.17 -19.79 -5.64
N ARG A 261 -20.03 -19.39 -4.39
CA ARG A 261 -20.10 -20.29 -3.24
C ARG A 261 -20.68 -19.55 -2.02
N VAL A 262 -21.46 -20.26 -1.24
CA VAL A 262 -21.98 -19.78 0.04
C VAL A 262 -21.44 -20.67 1.16
N ASP A 263 -20.61 -20.10 2.01
CA ASP A 263 -20.05 -20.77 3.19
C ASP A 263 -20.97 -20.46 4.37
N SER A 264 -21.76 -21.47 4.78
CA SER A 264 -22.81 -21.32 5.80
C SER A 264 -22.24 -20.75 7.10
N GLY A 265 -22.82 -19.66 7.61
CA GLY A 265 -22.39 -19.01 8.83
C GLY A 265 -21.04 -18.27 8.76
N ILE A 266 -20.37 -18.24 7.62
CA ILE A 266 -19.03 -17.63 7.46
C ILE A 266 -19.05 -16.49 6.44
N GLY A 267 -19.49 -16.76 5.19
CA GLY A 267 -19.47 -15.75 4.15
C GLY A 267 -19.87 -16.25 2.76
N VAL A 268 -19.61 -15.42 1.76
CA VAL A 268 -19.99 -15.67 0.36
C VAL A 268 -18.83 -15.36 -0.57
N LEU A 269 -18.49 -16.30 -1.44
CA LEU A 269 -17.53 -16.09 -2.53
C LEU A 269 -18.24 -15.52 -3.74
N LEU A 270 -17.80 -14.37 -4.20
CA LEU A 270 -18.34 -13.64 -5.33
C LEU A 270 -17.29 -13.58 -6.46
N GLU A 271 -17.72 -13.77 -7.68
CA GLU A 271 -16.92 -13.45 -8.86
C GLU A 271 -17.23 -12.00 -9.27
N LEU A 272 -16.21 -11.16 -9.25
CA LEU A 272 -16.29 -9.75 -9.58
C LEU A 272 -16.04 -9.59 -11.08
N ARG A 273 -17.10 -9.35 -11.84
CA ARG A 273 -17.00 -9.11 -13.29
C ARG A 273 -17.04 -7.61 -13.54
N GLY A 274 -16.07 -7.11 -14.30
CA GLY A 274 -16.14 -5.76 -14.86
C GLY A 274 -17.19 -5.67 -15.96
N ASP A 275 -17.53 -4.46 -16.37
CA ASP A 275 -18.48 -4.21 -17.45
C ASP A 275 -17.91 -4.55 -18.85
N SER A 276 -16.66 -5.04 -18.94
CA SER A 276 -16.06 -5.49 -20.19
C SER A 276 -16.64 -6.84 -20.61
N GLU A 277 -17.15 -6.90 -21.83
CA GLU A 277 -17.72 -8.09 -22.48
C GLU A 277 -16.66 -9.18 -22.80
N ASP A 278 -15.41 -9.01 -22.42
CA ASP A 278 -14.36 -9.99 -22.60
C ASP A 278 -14.61 -11.20 -21.68
N GLU A 279 -15.24 -12.23 -22.22
CA GLU A 279 -15.50 -13.52 -21.54
C GLU A 279 -14.22 -14.23 -21.05
N ASP A 280 -13.06 -13.87 -21.59
CA ASP A 280 -11.74 -14.41 -21.22
C ASP A 280 -11.06 -13.64 -20.06
N ALA A 281 -11.59 -12.53 -19.61
CA ALA A 281 -11.13 -11.87 -18.41
C ALA A 281 -11.56 -12.73 -17.20
N HIS A 282 -10.72 -13.68 -16.81
CA HIS A 282 -10.90 -14.47 -15.59
C HIS A 282 -11.19 -13.53 -14.43
N GLY A 283 -12.46 -13.52 -13.99
CA GLY A 283 -12.96 -12.57 -13.00
C GLY A 283 -12.16 -12.65 -11.71
N THR A 284 -11.84 -11.51 -11.15
CA THR A 284 -11.28 -11.43 -9.81
C THR A 284 -12.34 -11.90 -8.81
N PHE A 285 -11.93 -12.64 -7.78
CA PHE A 285 -12.84 -13.09 -6.74
C PHE A 285 -12.86 -12.12 -5.57
N GLY A 286 -14.05 -11.94 -4.99
CA GLY A 286 -14.27 -11.22 -3.76
C GLY A 286 -14.89 -12.13 -2.70
N TYR A 287 -14.48 -11.97 -1.46
CA TYR A 287 -15.07 -12.67 -0.33
C TYR A 287 -15.82 -11.70 0.57
N CYS A 288 -17.11 -11.94 0.73
CA CYS A 288 -18.01 -11.19 1.62
C CYS A 288 -18.19 -11.97 2.91
N HIS A 289 -17.60 -11.49 4.00
CA HIS A 289 -17.82 -12.09 5.33
C HIS A 289 -19.28 -11.88 5.77
N ILE A 290 -19.81 -12.76 6.62
CA ILE A 290 -21.19 -12.68 7.11
C ILE A 290 -21.53 -11.33 7.75
N SER A 291 -20.56 -10.71 8.44
CA SER A 291 -20.71 -9.36 9.02
C SER A 291 -20.93 -8.26 7.98
N ASP A 292 -20.53 -8.48 6.74
CA ASP A 292 -20.57 -7.51 5.63
C ASP A 292 -21.62 -7.86 4.56
N ALA A 293 -22.37 -8.93 4.80
CA ALA A 293 -23.38 -9.43 3.87
C ALA A 293 -24.67 -8.59 3.87
N ALA A 294 -25.03 -8.00 5.00
CA ALA A 294 -26.24 -7.18 5.17
C ALA A 294 -26.08 -6.20 6.32
N ASP A 295 -26.88 -5.12 6.33
CA ASP A 295 -26.93 -4.15 7.43
C ASP A 295 -27.56 -4.77 8.68
N GLU A 296 -28.55 -5.64 8.48
CA GLU A 296 -29.18 -6.42 9.54
C GLU A 296 -28.41 -7.72 9.79
N HIS A 297 -28.43 -8.18 11.04
CA HIS A 297 -27.82 -9.45 11.39
C HIS A 297 -28.49 -10.61 10.64
N THR A 298 -27.70 -11.36 9.89
CA THR A 298 -28.19 -12.44 9.03
C THR A 298 -27.56 -13.76 9.43
N ASP A 299 -28.32 -14.65 10.07
CA ASP A 299 -27.83 -15.98 10.48
C ASP A 299 -27.77 -16.98 9.32
N LYS A 300 -28.61 -16.81 8.30
CA LYS A 300 -28.76 -17.74 7.17
C LYS A 300 -28.46 -17.04 5.85
N LEU A 301 -27.20 -17.12 5.43
CA LEU A 301 -26.73 -16.53 4.16
C LEU A 301 -27.41 -17.16 2.94
N GLU A 302 -27.75 -18.45 3.00
CA GLU A 302 -28.32 -19.22 1.90
C GLU A 302 -29.72 -18.71 1.48
N LYS A 303 -30.44 -18.05 2.38
CA LYS A 303 -31.72 -17.43 2.06
C LYS A 303 -31.56 -16.20 1.16
N ARG A 304 -30.50 -15.45 1.37
CA ARG A 304 -30.24 -14.19 0.67
C ARG A 304 -29.36 -14.38 -0.57
N PHE A 305 -28.35 -15.23 -0.47
CA PHE A 305 -27.38 -15.50 -1.52
C PHE A 305 -27.58 -16.92 -2.04
N LYS A 306 -27.97 -17.04 -3.31
CA LYS A 306 -28.06 -18.32 -4.01
C LYS A 306 -26.93 -18.37 -5.04
N VAL A 307 -26.29 -19.52 -5.19
CA VAL A 307 -25.29 -19.73 -6.24
C VAL A 307 -25.87 -19.38 -7.60
N GLY A 308 -25.14 -18.64 -8.41
CA GLY A 308 -25.59 -18.10 -9.70
C GLY A 308 -26.38 -16.79 -9.63
N LYS A 309 -26.73 -16.30 -8.45
CA LYS A 309 -27.40 -14.99 -8.30
C LYS A 309 -26.41 -13.85 -8.47
N LYS A 310 -26.82 -12.79 -9.18
CA LYS A 310 -26.09 -11.52 -9.28
C LYS A 310 -26.42 -10.62 -8.10
N VAL A 311 -25.41 -10.00 -7.50
CA VAL A 311 -25.53 -9.10 -6.35
C VAL A 311 -24.62 -7.89 -6.51
N ARG A 312 -25.00 -6.77 -5.93
CA ARG A 312 -24.12 -5.60 -5.84
C ARG A 312 -23.10 -5.83 -4.73
N ALA A 313 -21.85 -5.51 -5.01
CA ALA A 313 -20.77 -5.63 -4.04
C ALA A 313 -19.78 -4.48 -4.16
N ARG A 314 -19.29 -3.98 -3.04
CA ARG A 314 -18.25 -2.95 -2.99
C ARG A 314 -16.99 -3.49 -2.35
N VAL A 315 -15.86 -3.23 -2.96
CA VAL A 315 -14.55 -3.61 -2.42
C VAL A 315 -14.23 -2.73 -1.21
N ILE A 316 -13.95 -3.36 -0.08
CA ILE A 316 -13.57 -2.68 1.17
C ILE A 316 -12.09 -2.91 1.52
N GLY A 317 -11.43 -3.86 0.85
CA GLY A 317 -10.04 -4.20 1.06
C GLY A 317 -9.59 -5.37 0.20
N SER A 318 -8.42 -5.90 0.48
CA SER A 318 -7.89 -7.07 -0.21
C SER A 318 -7.23 -8.05 0.77
N ARG A 319 -7.29 -9.33 0.44
CA ARG A 319 -6.60 -10.44 1.09
C ARG A 319 -5.57 -11.00 0.11
N ALA A 320 -4.44 -10.30 0.00
CA ALA A 320 -3.43 -10.57 -1.02
C ALA A 320 -2.88 -12.00 -0.98
N MET A 321 -2.70 -12.59 0.21
CA MET A 321 -2.26 -13.98 0.37
C MET A 321 -3.30 -14.97 -0.18
N ASP A 322 -4.58 -14.70 0.04
CA ASP A 322 -5.68 -15.55 -0.43
C ASP A 322 -6.04 -15.26 -1.90
N GLY A 323 -5.54 -14.16 -2.46
CA GLY A 323 -5.81 -13.72 -3.84
C GLY A 323 -7.27 -13.32 -4.06
N VAL A 324 -7.95 -12.81 -3.03
CA VAL A 324 -9.34 -12.36 -3.09
C VAL A 324 -9.48 -10.94 -2.55
N ALA A 325 -10.40 -10.18 -3.13
CA ALA A 325 -10.82 -8.91 -2.57
C ALA A 325 -11.74 -9.13 -1.35
N THR A 326 -11.68 -8.27 -0.36
CA THR A 326 -12.70 -8.23 0.69
C THR A 326 -13.81 -7.30 0.22
N VAL A 327 -15.04 -7.79 0.22
CA VAL A 327 -16.19 -7.04 -0.30
C VAL A 327 -17.32 -6.96 0.71
N SER A 328 -18.14 -5.91 0.60
CA SER A 328 -19.35 -5.73 1.37
C SER A 328 -20.57 -5.62 0.45
N CYS A 329 -21.65 -6.27 0.84
CA CYS A 329 -22.97 -6.19 0.19
C CYS A 329 -23.97 -5.36 1.02
N LYS A 330 -23.51 -4.65 2.07
CA LYS A 330 -24.34 -3.76 2.87
C LYS A 330 -24.78 -2.55 2.07
N ALA A 331 -26.06 -2.21 2.12
CA ALA A 331 -26.57 -1.01 1.47
C ALA A 331 -25.88 0.26 2.00
N THR A 332 -25.68 0.34 3.32
CA THR A 332 -24.96 1.47 3.95
C THR A 332 -23.54 1.66 3.42
N VAL A 333 -22.85 0.58 3.03
CA VAL A 333 -21.50 0.63 2.46
C VAL A 333 -21.55 0.91 0.95
N LEU A 334 -22.50 0.30 0.23
CA LEU A 334 -22.68 0.48 -1.21
C LEU A 334 -23.00 1.93 -1.58
N ASP A 335 -23.84 2.59 -0.78
CA ASP A 335 -24.32 3.95 -1.04
C ASP A 335 -23.38 5.05 -0.49
N GLN A 336 -22.29 4.69 0.19
CA GLN A 336 -21.30 5.67 0.65
C GLN A 336 -20.54 6.26 -0.54
N PRO A 337 -20.33 7.59 -0.58
CA PRO A 337 -19.61 8.23 -1.69
C PRO A 337 -18.13 7.80 -1.74
N PHE A 338 -17.52 7.46 -0.59
CA PHE A 338 -16.14 6.98 -0.48
C PHE A 338 -15.95 6.18 0.82
N LEU A 339 -14.99 5.27 0.85
CA LEU A 339 -14.65 4.44 2.01
C LEU A 339 -13.24 4.72 2.54
N SER A 340 -12.33 5.17 1.67
CA SER A 340 -10.94 5.40 1.99
C SER A 340 -10.50 6.81 1.63
N LEU A 341 -9.37 7.23 2.21
CA LEU A 341 -8.75 8.50 1.88
C LEU A 341 -8.24 8.52 0.42
N GLU A 342 -7.93 7.36 -0.15
CA GLU A 342 -7.45 7.21 -1.52
C GLU A 342 -8.51 7.58 -2.57
N GLU A 343 -9.79 7.42 -2.22
CA GLU A 343 -10.94 7.80 -3.07
C GLU A 343 -11.26 9.30 -3.04
N LEU A 344 -10.68 10.04 -2.09
CA LEU A 344 -10.89 11.48 -2.01
C LEU A 344 -10.08 12.21 -3.08
N GLU A 345 -10.74 13.12 -3.76
CA GLU A 345 -10.13 14.00 -4.74
C GLU A 345 -10.29 15.48 -4.33
N PRO A 346 -9.30 16.32 -4.62
CA PRO A 346 -9.44 17.77 -4.43
C PRO A 346 -10.67 18.30 -5.18
N GLY A 347 -11.44 19.16 -4.50
CA GLY A 347 -12.69 19.70 -5.06
C GLY A 347 -13.94 18.89 -4.76
N MET A 348 -13.82 17.66 -4.30
CA MET A 348 -14.96 16.79 -3.96
C MET A 348 -15.79 17.36 -2.80
N HIS A 349 -17.13 17.30 -2.93
CA HIS A 349 -18.04 17.66 -1.85
C HIS A 349 -18.28 16.46 -0.93
N VAL A 350 -18.06 16.67 0.36
CA VAL A 350 -18.19 15.63 1.36
C VAL A 350 -19.04 16.10 2.54
N ARG A 351 -19.75 15.18 3.18
CA ARG A 351 -20.35 15.41 4.50
C ARG A 351 -19.45 14.85 5.58
N GLY A 352 -19.32 15.57 6.68
CA GLY A 352 -18.51 15.12 7.79
C GLY A 352 -19.05 15.61 9.13
N GLU A 353 -18.67 14.91 10.19
CA GLU A 353 -18.97 15.25 11.56
C GLU A 353 -17.71 15.76 12.25
N VAL A 354 -17.80 16.89 12.91
CA VAL A 354 -16.70 17.47 13.69
C VAL A 354 -16.52 16.65 14.96
N VAL A 355 -15.37 15.98 15.09
CA VAL A 355 -15.06 15.09 16.23
C VAL A 355 -14.33 15.87 17.34
N ALA A 356 -13.46 16.82 16.96
CA ALA A 356 -12.70 17.62 17.89
C ALA A 356 -12.39 18.99 17.27
N VAL A 357 -12.28 19.99 18.12
CA VAL A 357 -11.84 21.34 17.73
C VAL A 357 -10.58 21.68 18.50
N GLU A 358 -9.47 21.74 17.76
CA GLU A 358 -8.13 21.93 18.27
C GLU A 358 -7.58 23.32 17.86
N PRO A 359 -6.54 23.85 18.49
CA PRO A 359 -5.96 25.15 18.11
C PRO A 359 -5.49 25.21 16.65
N TYR A 360 -5.08 24.05 16.07
CA TYR A 360 -4.62 23.93 14.68
C TYR A 360 -5.76 23.67 13.69
N GLY A 361 -7.01 23.58 14.14
CA GLY A 361 -8.19 23.40 13.29
C GLY A 361 -9.20 22.39 13.82
N ALA A 362 -10.27 22.18 13.07
CA ALA A 362 -11.29 21.19 13.39
C ALA A 362 -10.97 19.84 12.75
N VAL A 363 -11.01 18.77 13.53
CA VAL A 363 -10.90 17.38 13.06
C VAL A 363 -12.28 16.90 12.65
N VAL A 364 -12.43 16.57 11.37
CA VAL A 364 -13.70 16.16 10.78
C VAL A 364 -13.62 14.69 10.41
N LYS A 365 -14.56 13.90 10.89
CA LYS A 365 -14.76 12.50 10.48
C LYS A 365 -15.62 12.48 9.23
N LEU A 366 -15.06 12.00 8.14
CA LEU A 366 -15.74 11.92 6.84
C LEU A 366 -16.39 10.54 6.61
N ALA A 367 -15.71 9.47 7.03
CA ALA A 367 -16.21 8.10 6.97
C ALA A 367 -15.59 7.28 8.12
N PRO A 368 -16.04 6.03 8.37
CA PRO A 368 -15.39 5.14 9.32
C PRO A 368 -13.92 4.95 8.94
N GLY A 369 -13.00 5.42 9.81
CA GLY A 369 -11.55 5.36 9.54
C GLY A 369 -10.99 6.55 8.74
N VAL A 370 -11.79 7.39 8.12
CA VAL A 370 -11.33 8.56 7.34
C VAL A 370 -11.55 9.84 8.12
N LYS A 371 -10.46 10.51 8.48
CA LYS A 371 -10.47 11.82 9.14
C LYS A 371 -9.79 12.86 8.28
N ALA A 372 -10.29 14.08 8.32
CA ALA A 372 -9.72 15.23 7.64
C ALA A 372 -9.54 16.39 8.62
N LEU A 373 -8.61 17.27 8.31
CA LEU A 373 -8.38 18.52 9.05
C LEU A 373 -9.03 19.70 8.30
N CYS A 374 -9.79 20.49 9.01
CA CYS A 374 -10.24 21.81 8.56
C CYS A 374 -9.41 22.89 9.28
N PRO A 375 -8.39 23.47 8.64
CA PRO A 375 -7.52 24.47 9.27
C PRO A 375 -8.32 25.73 9.66
N PRO A 376 -7.82 26.55 10.60
CA PRO A 376 -8.51 27.77 11.05
C PRO A 376 -8.90 28.70 9.90
N ASN A 377 -8.02 28.89 8.91
CA ASN A 377 -8.26 29.71 7.73
C ASN A 377 -9.33 29.16 6.79
N HIS A 378 -9.78 27.92 6.98
CA HIS A 378 -10.79 27.23 6.18
C HIS A 378 -12.14 27.05 6.92
N ILE A 379 -12.25 27.51 8.17
CA ILE A 379 -13.47 27.35 8.99
C ILE A 379 -14.53 28.39 8.65
N SER A 380 -14.13 29.67 8.38
CA SER A 380 -15.05 30.77 8.15
C SER A 380 -14.71 31.56 6.87
N ASP A 381 -15.74 32.11 6.19
CA ASP A 381 -15.53 33.00 5.05
C ASP A 381 -14.94 34.35 5.49
N ILE A 382 -15.09 34.73 6.76
CA ILE A 382 -14.58 36.00 7.30
C ILE A 382 -13.11 35.80 7.70
N PRO A 383 -12.16 36.54 7.09
CA PRO A 383 -10.74 36.46 7.43
C PRO A 383 -10.50 36.79 8.91
N GLY A 384 -9.51 36.16 9.54
CA GLY A 384 -9.10 36.45 10.92
C GLY A 384 -10.06 36.01 12.04
N ARG A 385 -11.26 35.55 11.71
CA ARG A 385 -12.21 35.04 12.70
C ARG A 385 -12.05 33.53 12.87
N VAL A 386 -11.17 33.11 13.75
CA VAL A 386 -11.13 31.78 14.33
C VAL A 386 -12.23 31.67 15.40
N THR A 387 -13.50 31.79 15.01
CA THR A 387 -14.57 31.61 15.98
C THR A 387 -15.01 30.16 16.03
N ASN A 388 -14.62 29.49 17.08
CA ASN A 388 -15.14 28.19 17.50
C ASN A 388 -16.68 28.16 17.66
N ALA A 389 -17.35 29.30 17.55
CA ALA A 389 -18.79 29.46 17.75
C ALA A 389 -19.63 28.77 16.64
N LYS A 390 -19.11 28.59 15.43
CA LYS A 390 -19.84 28.00 14.30
C LYS A 390 -19.51 26.53 14.07
N VAL A 391 -18.32 26.08 14.49
CA VAL A 391 -17.87 24.70 14.33
C VAL A 391 -17.68 24.12 15.73
N LYS A 392 -18.68 23.38 16.21
CA LYS A 392 -18.67 22.70 17.50
C LYS A 392 -18.54 21.20 17.29
N GLU A 393 -18.01 20.50 18.28
CA GLU A 393 -18.02 19.05 18.32
C GLU A 393 -19.44 18.50 18.15
N GLY A 394 -19.58 17.44 17.37
CA GLY A 394 -20.86 16.84 16.99
C GLY A 394 -21.57 17.54 15.82
N LEU A 395 -21.03 18.64 15.28
CA LEU A 395 -21.63 19.30 14.12
C LEU A 395 -21.46 18.45 12.86
N SER A 396 -22.57 18.06 12.24
CA SER A 396 -22.57 17.47 10.89
C SER A 396 -22.79 18.57 9.85
N ALA A 397 -21.82 18.73 8.94
CA ALA A 397 -21.85 19.78 7.95
C ALA A 397 -21.30 19.33 6.58
N LYS A 398 -21.54 20.16 5.55
CA LYS A 398 -20.94 19.98 4.23
C LYS A 398 -19.56 20.64 4.22
N PHE A 399 -18.60 19.92 3.66
CA PHE A 399 -17.23 20.38 3.43
C PHE A 399 -16.86 20.17 1.97
N ARG A 400 -15.79 20.83 1.53
CA ARG A 400 -15.15 20.54 0.25
C ARG A 400 -13.71 20.15 0.49
N VAL A 401 -13.24 19.11 -0.19
CA VAL A 401 -11.85 18.66 -0.10
C VAL A 401 -10.93 19.68 -0.77
N VAL A 402 -9.92 20.15 -0.05
CA VAL A 402 -8.91 21.08 -0.57
C VAL A 402 -7.70 20.32 -1.09
N SER A 403 -7.12 19.45 -0.27
CA SER A 403 -5.96 18.64 -0.64
C SER A 403 -5.99 17.28 0.04
N VAL A 404 -5.33 16.31 -0.58
CA VAL A 404 -5.18 14.94 -0.07
C VAL A 404 -3.71 14.54 -0.16
N ASP A 405 -3.06 14.36 0.97
CA ASP A 405 -1.71 13.81 1.08
C ASP A 405 -1.82 12.30 1.35
N ARG A 406 -1.77 11.51 0.27
CA ARG A 406 -1.88 10.04 0.35
C ARG A 406 -0.70 9.41 1.07
N ALA A 407 0.50 9.99 0.94
CA ALA A 407 1.71 9.48 1.57
C ALA A 407 1.66 9.61 3.11
N LYS A 408 1.13 10.74 3.60
CA LYS A 408 0.98 10.98 5.05
C LYS A 408 -0.39 10.55 5.60
N GLY A 409 -1.30 10.06 4.76
CA GLY A 409 -2.64 9.67 5.17
C GLY A 409 -3.47 10.83 5.72
N ARG A 410 -3.37 12.03 5.12
CA ARG A 410 -4.03 13.26 5.60
C ARG A 410 -4.85 13.90 4.50
N ALA A 411 -6.05 14.38 4.86
CA ALA A 411 -6.86 15.21 3.98
C ALA A 411 -7.14 16.56 4.65
N VAL A 412 -7.19 17.60 3.85
CA VAL A 412 -7.56 18.96 4.26
C VAL A 412 -8.90 19.32 3.61
N VAL A 413 -9.83 19.80 4.43
CA VAL A 413 -11.17 20.21 3.98
C VAL A 413 -11.47 21.66 4.35
N THR A 414 -12.39 22.25 3.63
CA THR A 414 -12.86 23.62 3.89
C THR A 414 -14.35 23.64 4.20
N HIS A 415 -14.73 24.50 5.16
CA HIS A 415 -16.13 24.80 5.48
C HIS A 415 -16.56 26.17 4.93
N LYS A 416 -15.69 26.84 4.16
CA LYS A 416 -16.02 28.12 3.52
C LYS A 416 -17.15 27.96 2.51
N LYS A 417 -18.25 28.70 2.72
CA LYS A 417 -19.44 28.62 1.86
C LYS A 417 -19.15 29.04 0.42
N GLN A 418 -18.25 30.00 0.22
CA GLN A 418 -17.85 30.45 -1.11
C GLN A 418 -17.17 29.32 -1.90
N LEU A 419 -16.27 28.56 -1.26
CA LEU A 419 -15.61 27.41 -1.89
C LEU A 419 -16.57 26.22 -2.08
N ILE A 420 -17.46 25.96 -1.10
CA ILE A 420 -18.44 24.87 -1.20
C ILE A 420 -19.44 25.12 -2.36
N LYS A 421 -19.82 26.39 -2.60
CA LYS A 421 -20.79 26.76 -3.64
C LYS A 421 -20.14 27.05 -5.01
N SER A 422 -18.82 26.99 -5.09
CA SER A 422 -18.10 27.33 -6.32
C SER A 422 -18.27 26.27 -7.39
N ASP A 423 -18.71 26.67 -8.57
CA ASP A 423 -18.80 25.84 -9.78
C ASP A 423 -17.60 26.04 -10.72
N LEU A 424 -16.60 26.86 -10.30
CA LEU A 424 -15.40 27.09 -11.08
C LEU A 424 -14.52 25.83 -11.16
N PRO A 425 -13.75 25.70 -12.25
CA PRO A 425 -12.82 24.60 -12.45
C PRO A 425 -11.86 24.41 -11.26
N ILE A 426 -11.55 23.16 -10.96
CA ILE A 426 -10.61 22.78 -9.90
C ILE A 426 -9.21 22.71 -10.49
N VAL A 427 -8.29 23.49 -9.97
CA VAL A 427 -6.86 23.44 -10.31
C VAL A 427 -6.14 22.76 -9.14
N ALA A 428 -5.94 21.45 -9.25
CA ALA A 428 -5.32 20.61 -8.21
C ALA A 428 -3.90 20.16 -8.56
N SER A 429 -3.51 20.29 -9.81
CA SER A 429 -2.17 19.98 -10.31
C SER A 429 -1.66 21.10 -11.22
N LEU A 430 -0.35 21.10 -11.49
CA LEU A 430 0.26 22.03 -12.46
C LEU A 430 -0.28 21.82 -13.88
N ASN A 431 -0.68 20.59 -14.21
CA ASN A 431 -1.26 20.26 -15.51
C ASN A 431 -2.64 20.89 -15.72
N ASP A 432 -3.40 21.10 -14.63
CA ASP A 432 -4.72 21.73 -14.66
C ASP A 432 -4.62 23.25 -14.77
N ALA A 433 -3.44 23.81 -14.47
CA ALA A 433 -3.17 25.25 -14.45
C ALA A 433 -2.86 25.79 -15.85
N SER A 434 -3.80 25.63 -16.78
CA SER A 434 -3.67 26.21 -18.13
C SER A 434 -3.91 27.72 -18.10
N PRO A 435 -3.17 28.51 -18.91
CA PRO A 435 -3.40 29.96 -19.02
C PRO A 435 -4.86 30.29 -19.36
N GLY A 436 -5.43 31.28 -18.69
CA GLY A 436 -6.84 31.69 -18.86
C GLY A 436 -7.84 30.94 -17.97
N VAL A 437 -7.47 29.84 -17.32
CA VAL A 437 -8.35 29.13 -16.40
C VAL A 437 -8.58 29.98 -15.15
N THR A 438 -9.85 30.24 -14.82
CA THR A 438 -10.27 30.94 -13.61
C THR A 438 -10.76 29.96 -12.56
N THR A 439 -10.23 30.05 -11.35
CA THR A 439 -10.58 29.19 -10.21
C THR A 439 -10.71 30.00 -8.93
N HIS A 440 -11.22 29.38 -7.87
CA HIS A 440 -11.17 29.98 -6.53
C HIS A 440 -9.95 29.48 -5.77
N GLY A 441 -9.30 30.39 -5.05
CA GLY A 441 -8.21 30.09 -4.12
C GLY A 441 -8.37 30.81 -2.79
N VAL A 442 -7.50 30.50 -1.86
CA VAL A 442 -7.46 31.12 -0.52
C VAL A 442 -6.12 31.84 -0.36
N VAL A 443 -6.18 33.11 0.05
CA VAL A 443 -4.99 33.89 0.34
C VAL A 443 -4.24 33.28 1.52
N THR A 444 -2.97 32.97 1.32
CA THR A 444 -2.08 32.37 2.35
C THR A 444 -1.05 33.38 2.86
N GLY A 445 -0.73 34.41 2.09
CA GLY A 445 0.18 35.45 2.46
C GLY A 445 -0.07 36.71 1.63
N VAL A 446 0.14 37.86 2.23
CA VAL A 446 0.07 39.18 1.57
C VAL A 446 1.40 39.87 1.79
N GLU A 447 2.07 40.25 0.71
CA GLU A 447 3.37 40.90 0.70
C GLU A 447 3.25 42.20 -0.11
N THR A 448 4.20 43.11 0.04
CA THR A 448 4.22 44.37 -0.70
C THR A 448 4.30 44.20 -2.21
N TYR A 449 4.94 43.11 -2.65
CA TYR A 449 5.13 42.80 -4.08
C TYR A 449 4.03 41.88 -4.66
N GLY A 450 3.09 41.36 -3.83
CA GLY A 450 2.01 40.54 -4.32
C GLY A 450 1.33 39.69 -3.26
N VAL A 451 0.38 38.85 -3.72
CA VAL A 451 -0.46 37.99 -2.88
C VAL A 451 -0.26 36.54 -3.23
N PHE A 452 0.04 35.73 -2.21
CA PHE A 452 0.12 34.28 -2.33
C PHE A 452 -1.26 33.65 -2.19
N VAL A 453 -1.62 32.84 -3.16
CA VAL A 453 -2.91 32.15 -3.20
C VAL A 453 -2.69 30.65 -3.27
N GLN A 454 -3.30 29.92 -2.35
CA GLN A 454 -3.39 28.47 -2.40
C GLN A 454 -4.63 28.06 -3.19
N LEU A 455 -4.42 27.25 -4.20
CA LEU A 455 -5.47 26.61 -4.97
C LEU A 455 -5.79 25.24 -4.36
N TYR A 456 -6.38 24.35 -5.13
CA TYR A 456 -6.61 22.98 -4.67
C TYR A 456 -5.33 22.13 -4.78
N GLY A 457 -5.30 21.00 -4.09
CA GLY A 457 -4.09 20.18 -3.98
C GLY A 457 -2.98 20.94 -3.22
N ASP A 458 -1.75 20.72 -3.62
CA ASP A 458 -0.58 21.45 -3.11
C ASP A 458 -0.16 22.60 -4.03
N VAL A 459 -1.06 23.07 -4.88
CA VAL A 459 -0.80 24.08 -5.88
C VAL A 459 -0.89 25.47 -5.25
N ARG A 460 0.18 26.27 -5.41
CA ARG A 460 0.26 27.65 -4.94
C ARG A 460 0.66 28.55 -6.10
N GLY A 461 0.07 29.75 -6.12
CA GLY A 461 0.40 30.76 -7.10
C GLY A 461 0.66 32.11 -6.46
N LEU A 462 1.35 32.97 -7.18
CA LEU A 462 1.63 34.35 -6.81
C LEU A 462 0.92 35.27 -7.80
N ALA A 463 0.11 36.18 -7.26
CA ALA A 463 -0.40 37.35 -8.00
C ALA A 463 0.48 38.55 -7.67
N GLY A 464 1.26 39.03 -8.64
CA GLY A 464 2.10 40.21 -8.47
C GLY A 464 1.27 41.50 -8.30
N ALA A 465 1.84 42.52 -7.71
CA ALA A 465 1.16 43.79 -7.42
C ALA A 465 0.42 44.38 -8.66
N GLN A 466 0.96 44.19 -9.85
CA GLN A 466 0.38 44.63 -11.13
C GLN A 466 -0.84 43.80 -11.56
N ASP A 467 -0.93 42.55 -11.08
CA ASP A 467 -1.97 41.57 -11.45
C ASP A 467 -3.11 41.53 -10.40
N LEU A 468 -3.06 42.38 -9.37
CA LEU A 468 -4.08 42.46 -8.30
C LEU A 468 -5.32 43.22 -8.69
N GLY A 469 -5.24 44.11 -9.70
CA GLY A 469 -6.34 44.98 -10.11
C GLY A 469 -6.67 46.08 -9.10
N LEU A 470 -5.67 46.51 -8.31
CA LEU A 470 -5.81 47.59 -7.33
C LEU A 470 -5.60 48.96 -7.97
N SER A 471 -6.22 50.00 -7.37
CA SER A 471 -5.92 51.37 -7.70
C SER A 471 -4.50 51.75 -7.26
N PRO A 472 -3.85 52.78 -7.92
CA PRO A 472 -2.47 53.14 -7.61
C PRO A 472 -2.20 53.51 -6.14
N ASP A 473 -3.22 53.96 -5.44
CA ASP A 473 -3.13 54.41 -4.04
C ASP A 473 -3.45 53.31 -3.01
N GLN A 474 -3.82 52.11 -3.46
CA GLN A 474 -4.16 50.99 -2.58
C GLN A 474 -3.01 50.02 -2.40
N THR A 475 -2.71 49.69 -1.15
CA THR A 475 -1.71 48.65 -0.85
C THR A 475 -2.33 47.25 -0.83
N PRO A 476 -1.56 46.18 -1.18
CA PRO A 476 -2.06 44.80 -1.10
C PRO A 476 -2.59 44.41 0.29
N HIS A 477 -2.00 44.94 1.36
CA HIS A 477 -2.39 44.68 2.75
C HIS A 477 -3.74 45.27 3.15
N GLU A 478 -4.17 46.38 2.49
CA GLU A 478 -5.47 46.99 2.71
C GLU A 478 -6.59 46.25 1.98
N ALA A 479 -6.27 45.69 0.82
CA ALA A 479 -7.26 45.08 -0.06
C ALA A 479 -7.46 43.58 0.21
N PHE A 480 -6.42 42.87 0.67
CA PHE A 480 -6.43 41.43 0.86
C PHE A 480 -6.06 41.02 2.28
N ALA A 481 -6.72 40.00 2.79
CA ALA A 481 -6.45 39.43 4.10
C ALA A 481 -6.16 37.92 3.99
N VAL A 482 -5.24 37.43 4.83
CA VAL A 482 -4.95 35.99 4.93
C VAL A 482 -6.22 35.22 5.29
N GLY A 483 -6.51 34.18 4.54
CA GLY A 483 -7.73 33.39 4.66
C GLY A 483 -8.90 33.90 3.82
N GLN A 484 -8.77 35.00 3.08
CA GLN A 484 -9.79 35.45 2.14
C GLN A 484 -9.90 34.53 0.93
N VAL A 485 -11.13 34.25 0.49
CA VAL A 485 -11.38 33.56 -0.78
C VAL A 485 -11.32 34.56 -1.92
N VAL A 486 -10.53 34.26 -2.92
CA VAL A 486 -10.34 35.10 -4.11
C VAL A 486 -10.60 34.31 -5.38
N ARG A 487 -11.08 35.02 -6.42
CA ARG A 487 -11.14 34.48 -7.77
C ARG A 487 -9.79 34.76 -8.43
N ALA A 488 -9.11 33.71 -8.87
CA ALA A 488 -7.78 33.79 -9.47
C ALA A 488 -7.81 33.24 -10.89
N THR A 489 -7.24 33.99 -11.84
CA THR A 489 -7.06 33.53 -13.22
C THR A 489 -5.59 33.20 -13.43
N VAL A 490 -5.31 32.03 -14.01
CA VAL A 490 -3.95 31.59 -14.32
C VAL A 490 -3.42 32.40 -15.52
N ILE A 491 -2.32 33.14 -15.33
CA ILE A 491 -1.62 33.86 -16.41
C ILE A 491 -0.63 32.92 -17.07
N ARG A 492 0.23 32.30 -16.26
CA ARG A 492 1.30 31.41 -16.73
C ARG A 492 1.58 30.33 -15.67
N SER A 493 1.82 29.14 -16.14
CA SER A 493 2.27 28.01 -15.34
C SER A 493 3.64 27.57 -15.82
N ASP A 494 4.63 27.54 -14.92
CA ASP A 494 5.97 27.06 -15.21
C ASP A 494 6.20 25.71 -14.51
N GLY A 495 6.16 24.64 -15.29
CA GLY A 495 6.33 23.26 -14.79
C GLY A 495 7.72 22.97 -14.23
N GLY A 496 8.77 23.69 -14.71
CA GLY A 496 10.16 23.51 -14.25
C GLY A 496 10.39 24.08 -12.85
N GLU A 497 9.88 25.29 -12.59
CA GLU A 497 10.04 25.98 -11.30
C GLU A 497 8.89 25.73 -10.31
N ARG A 498 7.85 24.99 -10.70
CA ARG A 498 6.61 24.78 -9.92
C ARG A 498 5.95 26.08 -9.47
N LYS A 499 6.06 27.14 -10.27
CA LYS A 499 5.50 28.47 -9.99
C LYS A 499 4.32 28.74 -10.91
N ILE A 500 3.23 29.27 -10.34
CA ILE A 500 2.06 29.71 -11.09
C ILE A 500 1.91 31.22 -10.88
N LYS A 501 1.83 31.95 -11.98
CA LYS A 501 1.50 33.38 -11.97
C LYS A 501 -0.01 33.53 -12.13
N LEU A 502 -0.63 34.29 -11.20
CA LEU A 502 -2.06 34.49 -11.12
C LEU A 502 -2.42 35.94 -11.33
N SER A 503 -3.63 36.22 -11.83
CA SER A 503 -4.29 37.53 -11.79
C SER A 503 -5.50 37.46 -10.88
N LEU A 504 -5.66 38.49 -10.04
CA LEU A 504 -6.84 38.69 -9.18
C LEU A 504 -7.70 39.86 -9.68
N ALA A 505 -7.34 40.46 -10.80
CA ALA A 505 -8.08 41.59 -11.38
C ALA A 505 -9.50 41.17 -11.80
N PRO A 506 -10.51 41.99 -11.56
CA PRO A 506 -11.87 41.78 -12.05
C PRO A 506 -11.88 41.73 -13.57
N GLY A 507 -12.25 40.58 -14.15
CA GLY A 507 -12.30 40.38 -15.61
C GLY A 507 -11.23 39.47 -16.19
N GLY A 508 -10.24 39.04 -15.44
CA GLY A 508 -9.39 37.88 -15.77
C GLY A 508 -8.42 38.04 -16.94
N VAL A 509 -8.40 39.15 -17.65
CA VAL A 509 -7.51 39.36 -18.80
C VAL A 509 -6.48 40.41 -18.42
N ALA A 510 -5.33 40.02 -17.94
CA ALA A 510 -4.14 40.80 -18.23
C ALA A 510 -3.96 40.70 -19.76
N ALA A 511 -4.24 41.78 -20.46
CA ALA A 511 -3.88 41.88 -21.86
C ALA A 511 -2.44 41.40 -22.01
N THR A 512 -2.24 40.45 -22.91
CA THR A 512 -0.96 40.05 -23.45
C THR A 512 -0.23 41.35 -23.88
N ARG A 513 0.54 41.91 -22.97
CA ARG A 513 1.62 42.80 -23.35
C ARG A 513 2.75 41.87 -23.74
N ASP A 514 2.83 41.61 -25.04
CA ASP A 514 4.03 41.12 -25.67
C ASP A 514 5.18 42.00 -25.22
N GLY A 515 6.05 41.37 -24.42
CA GLY A 515 7.22 42.05 -23.90
C GLY A 515 8.20 42.34 -25.03
N ASN A 516 8.26 43.60 -25.35
CA ASN A 516 9.39 44.16 -26.05
C ASN A 516 10.59 44.16 -25.07
N GLU A 517 11.27 43.02 -24.97
CA GLU A 517 12.60 42.98 -24.40
C GLU A 517 13.52 43.75 -25.35
N LYS A 518 13.85 44.96 -24.98
CA LYS A 518 14.96 45.72 -25.57
C LYS A 518 16.20 44.89 -25.39
N GLU A 519 16.68 44.32 -26.48
CA GLU A 519 18.07 43.93 -26.65
C GLU A 519 18.95 45.16 -26.35
N ASN A 520 19.66 45.10 -25.25
CA ASN A 520 20.76 46.00 -24.97
C ASN A 520 21.94 45.53 -25.80
N GLY A 521 22.08 46.13 -26.99
CA GLY A 521 23.23 45.96 -27.84
C GLY A 521 24.50 46.47 -27.15
N GLY A 522 25.32 45.54 -26.72
CA GLY A 522 26.72 45.81 -26.39
C GLY A 522 27.51 46.05 -27.68
N GLY A 523 27.90 47.30 -27.90
CA GLY A 523 28.72 47.65 -29.03
C GLY A 523 30.11 47.01 -28.96
N GLU A 524 30.40 46.15 -29.89
CA GLU A 524 31.78 45.76 -30.25
C GLU A 524 32.42 46.92 -31.04
N LYS A 525 33.52 47.42 -30.51
CA LYS A 525 34.44 48.30 -31.22
C LYS A 525 35.23 47.46 -32.19
N GLU A 526 35.01 47.67 -33.45
CA GLU A 526 35.96 47.29 -34.50
C GLU A 526 37.29 47.99 -34.29
N ASP A 527 38.35 47.24 -34.12
CA ASP A 527 39.74 47.71 -34.23
C ASP A 527 40.29 47.33 -35.60
N VAL A 528 40.48 48.33 -36.40
CA VAL A 528 41.02 48.24 -37.74
C VAL A 528 42.56 48.21 -37.62
N GLY A 529 43.19 47.08 -37.88
CA GLY A 529 44.62 46.91 -38.02
C GLY A 529 45.00 46.47 -39.45
N ALA A 530 45.53 47.36 -40.23
CA ALA A 530 45.96 47.12 -41.58
C ALA A 530 47.35 46.41 -41.66
N PRO A 531 47.82 46.04 -42.81
CA PRO A 531 48.60 44.83 -43.12
C PRO A 531 50.13 45.05 -43.13
N VAL A 532 50.84 43.98 -42.90
CA VAL A 532 52.08 43.65 -43.63
C VAL A 532 52.16 42.12 -43.77
#